data_b76c92da55299483666b7f4d0917ad47
#
_entry.id   b76c92da55299483666b7f4d0917ad47
#
_cell.length_a   1.000
_cell.length_b   1.000
_cell.length_c   1.000
_cell.angle_alpha   90.00
_cell.angle_beta   90.00
_cell.angle_gamma   90.00
#
_symmetry.space_group_name_H-M   'P 1'
#
loop_
_entity.id
_entity.type
_entity.pdbx_description
1 polymer ?
#
loop_
_entity_poly.entity_id
_entity_poly.type
_entity_poly.pdbx_seq_one_letter_code
_entity_poly.pdbx_strand_id
1 'polypeptide(L)'
;MAVEQPMPTTPGDQTRIHNIGYRNYDGPRLGRSYATRSLYSQSLRGSYGLGRSIKSKVLPMLLFVVMCVPAAIMVAVAVATKAKDLPVDYTRYAIIMQAVISLYVASQAPQSVSRDLRFKTVPLYFSRPIETADYVRAKFAALASALFILTAAPLIVLYVGALLAKLDFADQTKGFGQGLVSVALLSLLFAGIGLVIASVTPRRGFGIAAVIAVLTISYGAVSTLQAIADAQGSSSAVPWIGLFSPVTLIDGVQSAFLGASSAFPGAVGPTHGEGAVYVLVVLGLIAAAYGLLLRRYKKVGL
;
A
#
# COMPACT_ATOMS: atom_id res chain seq x y z
N MET A 1 23.87 74.91 29.74
CA MET A 1 24.20 73.51 30.05
C MET A 1 22.93 72.84 30.51
N ALA A 2 22.28 72.09 29.62
CA ALA A 2 21.09 71.31 29.95
C ALA A 2 21.59 69.93 30.42
N VAL A 3 21.27 69.59 31.64
CA VAL A 3 21.59 68.27 32.23
C VAL A 3 20.57 67.28 31.68
N GLU A 4 21.05 66.37 30.83
CA GLU A 4 20.28 65.28 30.27
C GLU A 4 19.97 64.28 31.40
N GLN A 5 18.68 64.18 31.77
CA GLN A 5 18.21 63.17 32.73
C GLN A 5 18.22 61.80 32.04
N PRO A 6 18.84 60.75 32.66
CA PRO A 6 18.74 59.41 32.11
C PRO A 6 17.29 58.92 32.19
N MET A 7 16.74 58.49 31.04
CA MET A 7 15.46 57.81 30.98
C MET A 7 15.42 56.57 31.89
N PRO A 8 14.31 56.35 32.63
CA PRO A 8 14.16 55.16 33.43
C PRO A 8 14.11 53.94 32.50
N THR A 9 15.09 53.08 32.60
CA THR A 9 15.07 51.76 31.97
C THR A 9 13.92 50.99 32.58
N THR A 10 12.84 50.84 31.83
CA THR A 10 11.79 49.83 32.10
C THR A 10 12.50 48.50 32.38
N PRO A 11 12.09 47.72 33.41
CA PRO A 11 12.66 46.39 33.61
C PRO A 11 12.28 45.56 32.38
N GLY A 12 13.14 45.66 31.38
CA GLY A 12 12.97 44.90 30.14
C GLY A 12 13.03 43.43 30.49
N ASP A 13 12.16 42.70 29.85
CA ASP A 13 12.20 41.27 29.70
C ASP A 13 13.66 40.79 29.61
N GLN A 14 14.26 40.54 30.74
CA GLN A 14 15.53 39.85 30.76
C GLN A 14 15.23 38.43 30.33
N THR A 15 15.52 38.14 29.06
CA THR A 15 15.54 36.78 28.52
C THR A 15 16.50 35.97 29.38
N ARG A 16 15.99 35.44 30.47
CA ARG A 16 16.74 34.63 31.41
C ARG A 16 16.87 33.24 30.85
N ILE A 17 18.06 32.88 30.41
CA ILE A 17 18.36 31.48 30.03
C ILE A 17 18.28 30.69 31.34
N HIS A 18 17.17 29.99 31.50
CA HIS A 18 17.00 29.07 32.60
C HIS A 18 17.92 27.87 32.34
N ASN A 19 18.91 27.67 33.20
CA ASN A 19 19.75 26.46 33.19
C ASN A 19 18.85 25.28 33.63
N ILE A 20 18.15 24.67 32.66
CA ILE A 20 17.44 23.42 32.85
C ILE A 20 18.52 22.34 32.92
N GLY A 21 18.96 22.00 34.13
CA GLY A 21 20.01 20.98 34.33
C GLY A 21 19.70 19.74 33.51
N TYR A 22 20.65 19.32 32.65
CA TYR A 22 20.50 18.09 31.85
C TYR A 22 20.36 16.92 32.82
N ARG A 23 19.19 16.27 32.80
CA ARG A 23 19.03 14.98 33.47
C ARG A 23 19.60 13.91 32.53
N ASN A 24 20.64 13.22 33.01
CA ASN A 24 21.11 12.03 32.32
C ASN A 24 19.96 11.00 32.21
N TYR A 25 19.88 10.36 31.06
CA TYR A 25 18.93 9.28 30.85
C TYR A 25 19.50 7.99 31.44
N ASP A 26 18.92 7.52 32.55
CA ASP A 26 19.34 6.30 33.27
C ASP A 26 18.55 5.05 32.84
N GLY A 27 17.66 5.18 31.86
CA GLY A 27 16.85 4.05 31.35
C GLY A 27 17.60 3.14 30.38
N PRO A 28 17.05 1.97 30.07
CA PRO A 28 17.62 1.03 29.11
C PRO A 28 17.73 1.66 27.73
N ARG A 29 18.91 1.64 27.13
CA ARG A 29 19.12 2.11 25.75
C ARG A 29 18.48 1.12 24.79
N LEU A 30 17.42 1.55 24.13
CA LEU A 30 16.70 0.76 23.15
C LEU A 30 17.53 0.70 21.86
N GLY A 31 17.86 -0.53 21.42
CA GLY A 31 18.74 -0.77 20.28
C GLY A 31 18.11 -0.50 18.92
N ARG A 32 18.85 -0.80 17.83
CA ARG A 32 18.48 -0.63 16.43
C ARG A 32 17.13 -1.28 16.07
N SER A 33 16.86 -2.50 16.58
CA SER A 33 15.61 -3.22 16.32
C SER A 33 14.38 -2.49 16.83
N TYR A 34 14.47 -1.87 18.00
CA TYR A 34 13.39 -1.06 18.56
C TYR A 34 13.10 0.16 17.70
N ALA A 35 14.14 0.87 17.27
CA ALA A 35 14.00 2.04 16.42
C ALA A 35 13.33 1.70 15.07
N THR A 36 13.74 0.59 14.45
CA THR A 36 13.14 0.09 13.20
C THR A 36 11.65 -0.30 13.39
N ARG A 37 11.34 -1.01 14.48
CA ARG A 37 9.96 -1.40 14.82
C ARG A 37 9.08 -0.18 15.13
N SER A 38 9.63 0.81 15.82
CA SER A 38 8.94 2.08 16.11
C SER A 38 8.63 2.84 14.82
N LEU A 39 9.58 2.92 13.88
CA LEU A 39 9.39 3.54 12.57
C LEU A 39 8.33 2.82 11.74
N TYR A 40 8.34 1.49 11.73
CA TYR A 40 7.31 0.66 11.10
C TYR A 40 5.92 0.95 11.68
N SER A 41 5.76 0.87 13.01
CA SER A 41 4.49 1.09 13.69
C SER A 41 3.95 2.51 13.46
N GLN A 42 4.82 3.53 13.54
CA GLN A 42 4.45 4.91 13.26
C GLN A 42 4.02 5.09 11.78
N SER A 43 4.73 4.47 10.84
CA SER A 43 4.41 4.56 9.42
C SER A 43 3.10 3.84 9.09
N LEU A 44 2.86 2.66 9.67
CA LEU A 44 1.62 1.91 9.53
C LEU A 44 0.41 2.71 10.07
N ARG A 45 0.52 3.23 11.29
CA ARG A 45 -0.53 4.10 11.87
C ARG A 45 -0.75 5.35 11.02
N GLY A 46 0.33 5.93 10.50
CA GLY A 46 0.30 7.08 9.61
C GLY A 46 -0.44 6.84 8.30
N SER A 47 -0.40 5.62 7.74
CA SER A 47 -1.13 5.22 6.53
C SER A 47 -2.65 5.20 6.71
N TYR A 48 -3.14 5.08 7.94
CA TYR A 48 -4.55 5.24 8.31
C TYR A 48 -4.87 6.60 8.93
N GLY A 49 -3.90 7.53 8.93
CA GLY A 49 -4.07 8.86 9.55
C GLY A 49 -4.15 8.83 11.08
N LEU A 50 -3.83 7.69 11.73
CA LEU A 50 -3.85 7.56 13.18
C LEU A 50 -2.71 8.38 13.80
N GLY A 51 -3.01 9.07 14.89
CA GLY A 51 -2.05 10.00 15.52
C GLY A 51 -1.95 11.37 14.83
N ARG A 52 -2.84 11.68 13.87
CA ARG A 52 -2.93 12.98 13.17
C ARG A 52 -4.33 13.58 13.33
N SER A 53 -4.54 14.79 12.76
CA SER A 53 -5.84 15.47 12.76
C SER A 53 -6.93 14.61 12.10
N ILE A 54 -8.19 14.85 12.47
CA ILE A 54 -9.37 14.14 11.94
C ILE A 54 -9.40 14.16 10.41
N LYS A 55 -9.05 15.29 9.78
CA LYS A 55 -9.00 15.44 8.32
C LYS A 55 -8.11 14.42 7.62
N SER A 56 -7.02 13.97 8.26
CA SER A 56 -6.11 12.97 7.68
C SER A 56 -6.62 11.53 7.77
N LYS A 57 -7.61 11.26 8.61
CA LYS A 57 -8.25 9.95 8.77
C LYS A 57 -9.39 9.72 7.77
N VAL A 58 -10.03 10.80 7.31
CA VAL A 58 -11.25 10.72 6.49
C VAL A 58 -11.03 9.87 5.23
N LEU A 59 -10.01 10.18 4.43
CA LEU A 59 -9.79 9.48 3.17
C LEU A 59 -9.47 7.98 3.36
N PRO A 60 -8.48 7.57 4.21
CA PRO A 60 -8.22 6.15 4.43
C PRO A 60 -9.41 5.38 5.00
N MET A 61 -10.16 5.97 5.94
CA MET A 61 -11.33 5.33 6.53
C MET A 61 -12.49 5.25 5.53
N LEU A 62 -12.71 6.28 4.72
CA LEU A 62 -13.69 6.24 3.64
C LEU A 62 -13.38 5.10 2.66
N LEU A 63 -12.13 4.99 2.21
CA LEU A 63 -11.72 3.91 1.30
C LEU A 63 -11.86 2.53 1.95
N PHE A 64 -11.60 2.42 3.26
CA PHE A 64 -11.82 1.18 4.00
C PHE A 64 -13.30 0.78 4.02
N VAL A 65 -14.20 1.73 4.25
CA VAL A 65 -15.65 1.52 4.21
C VAL A 65 -16.08 1.13 2.79
N VAL A 66 -15.60 1.84 1.77
CA VAL A 66 -15.90 1.54 0.35
C VAL A 66 -15.42 0.13 -0.03
N MET A 67 -14.34 -0.37 0.57
CA MET A 67 -13.88 -1.74 0.39
C MET A 67 -14.76 -2.78 1.10
N CYS A 68 -15.29 -2.48 2.28
CA CYS A 68 -16.04 -3.46 3.09
C CYS A 68 -17.54 -3.49 2.76
N VAL A 69 -18.15 -2.35 2.38
CA VAL A 69 -19.61 -2.27 2.12
C VAL A 69 -20.07 -3.20 0.98
N PRO A 70 -19.42 -3.24 -0.21
CA PRO A 70 -19.84 -4.18 -1.26
C PRO A 70 -19.71 -5.64 -0.82
N ALA A 71 -18.67 -5.99 -0.04
CA ALA A 71 -18.52 -7.34 0.51
C ALA A 71 -19.70 -7.71 1.43
N ALA A 72 -20.09 -6.79 2.32
CA ALA A 72 -21.26 -6.99 3.19
C ALA A 72 -22.58 -7.12 2.40
N ILE A 73 -22.73 -6.32 1.34
CA ILE A 73 -23.92 -6.43 0.46
C ILE A 73 -23.95 -7.79 -0.24
N MET A 74 -22.81 -8.27 -0.76
CA MET A 74 -22.71 -9.60 -1.40
C MET A 74 -23.10 -10.72 -0.43
N VAL A 75 -22.65 -10.64 0.83
CA VAL A 75 -23.07 -11.58 1.87
C VAL A 75 -24.59 -11.51 2.11
N ALA A 76 -25.14 -10.30 2.25
CA ALA A 76 -26.58 -10.12 2.47
C ALA A 76 -27.41 -10.70 1.31
N VAL A 77 -26.95 -10.50 0.08
CA VAL A 77 -27.61 -11.10 -1.12
C VAL A 77 -27.51 -12.62 -1.08
N ALA A 78 -26.34 -13.19 -0.81
CA ALA A 78 -26.15 -14.65 -0.74
C ALA A 78 -27.06 -15.29 0.33
N VAL A 79 -27.20 -14.66 1.48
CA VAL A 79 -28.10 -15.11 2.56
C VAL A 79 -29.57 -14.99 2.13
N ALA A 80 -29.99 -13.86 1.53
CA ALA A 80 -31.36 -13.60 1.15
C ALA A 80 -31.83 -14.54 0.00
N THR A 81 -30.94 -14.82 -0.95
CA THR A 81 -31.24 -15.70 -2.11
C THR A 81 -30.98 -17.19 -1.80
N LYS A 82 -30.48 -17.52 -0.62
CA LYS A 82 -30.05 -18.88 -0.26
C LYS A 82 -29.11 -19.47 -1.34
N ALA A 83 -28.21 -18.62 -1.82
CA ALA A 83 -27.24 -19.02 -2.85
C ALA A 83 -26.33 -20.14 -2.30
N LYS A 84 -25.89 -21.03 -3.18
CA LYS A 84 -24.94 -22.11 -2.82
C LYS A 84 -23.50 -21.62 -2.73
N ASP A 85 -23.19 -20.51 -3.40
CA ASP A 85 -21.87 -19.93 -3.50
C ASP A 85 -21.94 -18.40 -3.36
N LEU A 86 -20.80 -17.78 -3.09
CA LEU A 86 -20.68 -16.33 -3.10
C LEU A 86 -20.79 -15.79 -4.54
N PRO A 87 -21.35 -14.60 -4.74
CA PRO A 87 -21.46 -13.98 -6.07
C PRO A 87 -20.12 -13.70 -6.75
N VAL A 88 -19.04 -13.58 -5.95
CA VAL A 88 -17.69 -13.27 -6.42
C VAL A 88 -16.67 -14.06 -5.60
N ASP A 89 -15.69 -14.64 -6.30
CA ASP A 89 -14.57 -15.34 -5.67
C ASP A 89 -13.71 -14.40 -4.82
N TYR A 90 -13.15 -14.94 -3.73
CA TYR A 90 -12.26 -14.18 -2.85
C TYR A 90 -11.07 -13.56 -3.59
N THR A 91 -10.48 -14.30 -4.52
CA THR A 91 -9.35 -13.84 -5.34
C THR A 91 -9.74 -12.69 -6.27
N ARG A 92 -10.94 -12.74 -6.87
CA ARG A 92 -11.42 -11.74 -7.83
C ARG A 92 -11.83 -10.42 -7.17
N TYR A 93 -12.17 -10.44 -5.89
CA TYR A 93 -12.66 -9.25 -5.19
C TYR A 93 -11.68 -8.07 -5.26
N ALA A 94 -10.39 -8.33 -5.03
CA ALA A 94 -9.37 -7.28 -5.09
C ALA A 94 -9.19 -6.70 -6.51
N ILE A 95 -9.37 -7.51 -7.55
CA ILE A 95 -9.29 -7.05 -8.94
C ILE A 95 -10.46 -6.12 -9.26
N ILE A 96 -11.67 -6.45 -8.82
CA ILE A 96 -12.86 -5.59 -8.98
C ILE A 96 -12.65 -4.24 -8.26
N MET A 97 -12.07 -4.27 -7.05
CA MET A 97 -11.83 -3.09 -6.22
C MET A 97 -10.49 -2.39 -6.52
N GLN A 98 -9.80 -2.74 -7.60
CA GLN A 98 -8.46 -2.24 -7.93
C GLN A 98 -8.36 -0.71 -8.01
N ALA A 99 -9.40 -0.02 -8.44
CA ALA A 99 -9.42 1.45 -8.51
C ALA A 99 -9.35 2.08 -7.10
N VAL A 100 -10.08 1.51 -6.13
CA VAL A 100 -10.06 1.94 -4.72
C VAL A 100 -8.70 1.68 -4.10
N ILE A 101 -8.12 0.50 -4.36
CA ILE A 101 -6.78 0.12 -3.89
C ILE A 101 -5.72 1.06 -4.48
N SER A 102 -5.80 1.35 -5.78
CA SER A 102 -4.89 2.29 -6.47
C SER A 102 -4.98 3.70 -5.89
N LEU A 103 -6.19 4.18 -5.58
CA LEU A 103 -6.41 5.48 -4.95
C LEU A 103 -5.82 5.51 -3.52
N TYR A 104 -5.94 4.42 -2.78
CA TYR A 104 -5.31 4.30 -1.47
C TYR A 104 -3.79 4.40 -1.57
N VAL A 105 -3.15 3.62 -2.45
CA VAL A 105 -1.70 3.68 -2.70
C VAL A 105 -1.28 5.08 -3.12
N ALA A 106 -1.99 5.67 -4.09
CA ALA A 106 -1.71 7.02 -4.59
C ALA A 106 -1.76 8.08 -3.49
N SER A 107 -2.66 7.92 -2.52
CA SER A 107 -2.79 8.87 -1.41
C SER A 107 -1.74 8.64 -0.31
N GLN A 108 -1.39 7.37 0.01
CA GLN A 108 -0.55 7.02 1.14
C GLN A 108 0.94 6.92 0.80
N ALA A 109 1.32 6.44 -0.38
CA ALA A 109 2.73 6.31 -0.75
C ALA A 109 3.48 7.66 -0.76
N PRO A 110 2.98 8.73 -1.40
CA PRO A 110 3.62 10.05 -1.32
C PRO A 110 3.61 10.64 0.10
N GLN A 111 2.58 10.33 0.89
CA GLN A 111 2.51 10.80 2.27
C GLN A 111 3.54 10.14 3.17
N SER A 112 3.90 8.88 2.88
CA SER A 112 4.88 8.12 3.65
C SER A 112 6.33 8.53 3.36
N VAL A 113 6.64 8.91 2.12
CA VAL A 113 8.02 9.04 1.61
C VAL A 113 8.33 10.41 1.05
N SER A 114 7.47 10.99 0.21
CA SER A 114 7.75 12.29 -0.43
C SER A 114 7.86 13.43 0.59
N ARG A 115 7.19 13.32 1.73
CA ARG A 115 7.32 14.31 2.82
C ARG A 115 8.71 14.31 3.43
N ASP A 116 9.25 13.13 3.71
CA ASP A 116 10.57 12.97 4.32
C ASP A 116 11.66 13.52 3.37
N LEU A 117 11.49 13.33 2.06
CA LEU A 117 12.38 13.87 1.04
C LEU A 117 12.23 15.39 0.88
N ARG A 118 10.98 15.90 0.83
CA ARG A 118 10.71 17.33 0.64
C ARG A 118 11.23 18.18 1.79
N PHE A 119 11.05 17.72 3.02
CA PHE A 119 11.49 18.45 4.22
C PHE A 119 12.91 18.10 4.65
N LYS A 120 13.65 17.33 3.83
CA LYS A 120 15.03 16.91 4.11
C LYS A 120 15.18 16.28 5.50
N THR A 121 14.17 15.55 5.98
CA THR A 121 14.19 14.92 7.30
C THR A 121 14.90 13.57 7.30
N VAL A 122 15.23 13.02 6.13
CA VAL A 122 15.93 11.75 5.98
C VAL A 122 17.26 11.70 6.75
N PRO A 123 18.16 12.72 6.72
CA PRO A 123 19.38 12.71 7.52
C PRO A 123 19.14 12.63 9.03
N LEU A 124 18.02 13.17 9.53
CA LEU A 124 17.66 13.10 10.96
C LEU A 124 17.33 11.68 11.42
N TYR A 125 16.88 10.81 10.52
CA TYR A 125 16.71 9.38 10.83
C TYR A 125 18.06 8.68 10.95
N PHE A 126 19.05 9.07 10.15
CA PHE A 126 20.39 8.46 10.14
C PHE A 126 21.32 9.00 11.22
N SER A 127 20.96 10.08 11.93
CA SER A 127 21.62 10.49 13.18
C SER A 127 21.29 9.57 14.37
N ARG A 128 20.32 8.68 14.21
CA ARG A 128 19.96 7.61 15.16
C ARG A 128 20.57 6.29 14.71
N PRO A 129 20.58 5.23 15.54
CA PRO A 129 21.11 3.92 15.15
C PRO A 129 20.19 3.19 14.15
N ILE A 130 19.85 3.85 13.04
CA ILE A 130 19.02 3.32 11.94
C ILE A 130 19.84 3.44 10.66
N GLU A 131 20.02 2.34 9.94
CA GLU A 131 20.63 2.33 8.63
C GLU A 131 19.59 2.57 7.53
N THR A 132 20.07 2.93 6.32
CA THR A 132 19.23 3.13 5.13
C THR A 132 18.35 1.90 4.84
N ALA A 133 18.90 0.69 5.03
CA ALA A 133 18.16 -0.55 4.83
C ALA A 133 17.00 -0.72 5.81
N ASP A 134 17.17 -0.30 7.06
CA ASP A 134 16.12 -0.38 8.09
C ASP A 134 14.99 0.61 7.80
N TYR A 135 15.36 1.82 7.37
CA TYR A 135 14.39 2.84 6.95
C TYR A 135 13.53 2.33 5.78
N VAL A 136 14.17 1.83 4.72
CA VAL A 136 13.47 1.31 3.55
C VAL A 136 12.59 0.11 3.92
N ARG A 137 13.13 -0.85 4.69
CA ARG A 137 12.35 -2.01 5.18
C ARG A 137 11.12 -1.59 5.98
N ALA A 138 11.29 -0.67 6.94
CA ALA A 138 10.20 -0.20 7.77
C ALA A 138 9.10 0.49 6.95
N LYS A 139 9.46 1.36 6.01
CA LYS A 139 8.51 2.07 5.14
C LYS A 139 7.80 1.13 4.17
N PHE A 140 8.55 0.23 3.52
CA PHE A 140 8.01 -0.77 2.60
C PHE A 140 7.03 -1.72 3.31
N ALA A 141 7.47 -2.33 4.41
CA ALA A 141 6.64 -3.23 5.20
C ALA A 141 5.40 -2.52 5.75
N ALA A 142 5.51 -1.26 6.20
CA ALA A 142 4.38 -0.51 6.73
C ALA A 142 3.30 -0.25 5.67
N LEU A 143 3.68 0.16 4.45
CA LEU A 143 2.71 0.39 3.38
C LEU A 143 2.12 -0.93 2.86
N ALA A 144 2.94 -1.98 2.71
CA ALA A 144 2.47 -3.30 2.33
C ALA A 144 1.49 -3.88 3.36
N SER A 145 1.80 -3.77 4.66
CA SER A 145 0.89 -4.19 5.73
C SER A 145 -0.40 -3.38 5.74
N ALA A 146 -0.33 -2.06 5.50
CA ALA A 146 -1.52 -1.22 5.41
C ALA A 146 -2.42 -1.65 4.25
N LEU A 147 -1.84 -1.92 3.07
CA LEU A 147 -2.58 -2.43 1.92
C LEU A 147 -3.17 -3.82 2.19
N PHE A 148 -2.40 -4.70 2.80
CA PHE A 148 -2.87 -6.03 3.17
C PHE A 148 -4.06 -5.97 4.13
N ILE A 149 -4.02 -5.11 5.15
CA ILE A 149 -5.16 -4.92 6.06
C ILE A 149 -6.38 -4.38 5.31
N LEU A 150 -6.19 -3.39 4.42
CA LEU A 150 -7.27 -2.82 3.61
C LEU A 150 -7.95 -3.86 2.72
N THR A 151 -7.16 -4.74 2.10
CA THR A 151 -7.66 -5.74 1.14
C THR A 151 -8.12 -7.05 1.80
N ALA A 152 -7.51 -7.45 2.92
CA ALA A 152 -7.91 -8.62 3.67
C ALA A 152 -9.22 -8.41 4.47
N ALA A 153 -9.48 -7.18 4.93
CA ALA A 153 -10.70 -6.90 5.70
C ALA A 153 -11.99 -7.28 4.97
N PRO A 154 -12.25 -6.91 3.70
CA PRO A 154 -13.43 -7.35 2.99
C PRO A 154 -13.45 -8.86 2.75
N LEU A 155 -12.30 -9.52 2.56
CA LEU A 155 -12.24 -10.98 2.45
C LEU A 155 -12.67 -11.67 3.74
N ILE A 156 -12.30 -11.10 4.90
CA ILE A 156 -12.78 -11.59 6.21
C ILE A 156 -14.30 -11.41 6.32
N VAL A 157 -14.84 -10.29 5.86
CA VAL A 157 -16.30 -10.05 5.85
C VAL A 157 -17.00 -11.10 4.99
N LEU A 158 -16.49 -11.36 3.77
CA LEU A 158 -17.03 -12.38 2.87
C LEU A 158 -16.95 -13.77 3.51
N TYR A 159 -15.82 -14.14 4.10
CA TYR A 159 -15.59 -15.45 4.72
C TYR A 159 -16.52 -15.69 5.91
N VAL A 160 -16.55 -14.74 6.85
CA VAL A 160 -17.46 -14.83 8.00
C VAL A 160 -18.92 -14.89 7.54
N GLY A 161 -19.28 -14.07 6.55
CA GLY A 161 -20.62 -14.07 5.96
C GLY A 161 -20.98 -15.39 5.28
N ALA A 162 -20.06 -16.00 4.54
CA ALA A 162 -20.24 -17.31 3.89
C ALA A 162 -20.50 -18.42 4.92
N LEU A 163 -19.73 -18.41 6.03
CA LEU A 163 -19.95 -19.37 7.12
C LEU A 163 -21.31 -19.16 7.82
N LEU A 164 -21.72 -17.92 8.03
CA LEU A 164 -23.05 -17.59 8.58
C LEU A 164 -24.18 -18.00 7.61
N ALA A 165 -23.94 -17.94 6.33
CA ALA A 165 -24.86 -18.42 5.28
C ALA A 165 -24.88 -19.97 5.16
N LYS A 166 -24.07 -20.68 5.98
CA LYS A 166 -23.93 -22.15 5.98
C LYS A 166 -23.42 -22.71 4.65
N LEU A 167 -22.57 -21.98 3.94
CA LEU A 167 -21.86 -22.48 2.77
C LEU A 167 -20.81 -23.51 3.18
N ASP A 168 -20.34 -24.33 2.23
CA ASP A 168 -19.37 -25.38 2.50
C ASP A 168 -18.10 -24.84 3.13
N PHE A 169 -17.74 -25.35 4.31
CA PHE A 169 -16.60 -24.84 5.10
C PHE A 169 -15.25 -25.07 4.40
N ALA A 170 -15.09 -26.23 3.75
CA ALA A 170 -13.81 -26.59 3.14
C ALA A 170 -13.52 -25.73 1.91
N ASP A 171 -14.52 -25.55 1.04
CA ASP A 171 -14.40 -24.73 -0.16
C ASP A 171 -14.22 -23.26 0.17
N GLN A 172 -14.97 -22.72 1.13
CA GLN A 172 -14.86 -21.34 1.57
C GLN A 172 -13.50 -21.07 2.24
N THR A 173 -12.99 -21.98 3.07
CA THR A 173 -11.69 -21.84 3.73
C THR A 173 -10.54 -21.89 2.72
N LYS A 174 -10.62 -22.80 1.73
CA LYS A 174 -9.65 -22.88 0.64
C LYS A 174 -9.64 -21.59 -0.18
N GLY A 175 -10.80 -21.13 -0.63
CA GLY A 175 -10.94 -19.89 -1.41
C GLY A 175 -10.44 -18.66 -0.64
N PHE A 176 -10.78 -18.55 0.64
CA PHE A 176 -10.29 -17.49 1.51
C PHE A 176 -8.75 -17.51 1.64
N GLY A 177 -8.15 -18.69 1.86
CA GLY A 177 -6.69 -18.85 1.92
C GLY A 177 -6.02 -18.41 0.59
N GLN A 178 -6.56 -18.83 -0.54
CA GLN A 178 -6.11 -18.40 -1.88
C GLN A 178 -6.23 -16.89 -2.06
N GLY A 179 -7.35 -16.30 -1.64
CA GLY A 179 -7.57 -14.85 -1.63
C GLY A 179 -6.54 -14.10 -0.79
N LEU A 180 -6.22 -14.59 0.42
CA LEU A 180 -5.20 -13.98 1.28
C LEU A 180 -3.81 -13.98 0.64
N VAL A 181 -3.42 -15.07 -0.01
CA VAL A 181 -2.14 -15.14 -0.74
C VAL A 181 -2.13 -14.14 -1.89
N SER A 182 -3.22 -14.07 -2.66
CA SER A 182 -3.34 -13.11 -3.77
C SER A 182 -3.21 -11.67 -3.29
N VAL A 183 -3.96 -11.25 -2.26
CA VAL A 183 -3.89 -9.87 -1.75
C VAL A 183 -2.57 -9.56 -1.04
N ALA A 184 -1.86 -10.55 -0.51
CA ALA A 184 -0.52 -10.36 0.02
C ALA A 184 0.47 -10.01 -1.10
N LEU A 185 0.47 -10.75 -2.21
CA LEU A 185 1.29 -10.47 -3.39
C LEU A 185 0.95 -9.09 -3.99
N LEU A 186 -0.35 -8.80 -4.15
CA LEU A 186 -0.82 -7.49 -4.60
C LEU A 186 -0.33 -6.36 -3.70
N SER A 187 -0.41 -6.54 -2.38
CA SER A 187 0.01 -5.52 -1.41
C SER A 187 1.51 -5.23 -1.49
N LEU A 188 2.33 -6.27 -1.65
CA LEU A 188 3.78 -6.12 -1.81
C LEU A 188 4.12 -5.41 -3.13
N LEU A 189 3.51 -5.83 -4.23
CA LEU A 189 3.75 -5.24 -5.56
C LEU A 189 3.34 -3.77 -5.61
N PHE A 190 2.12 -3.46 -5.15
CA PHE A 190 1.58 -2.09 -5.19
C PHE A 190 2.31 -1.16 -4.22
N ALA A 191 2.69 -1.65 -3.02
CA ALA A 191 3.53 -0.88 -2.10
C ALA A 191 4.89 -0.56 -2.72
N GLY A 192 5.51 -1.53 -3.38
CA GLY A 192 6.78 -1.34 -4.08
C GLY A 192 6.69 -0.25 -5.15
N ILE A 193 5.75 -0.40 -6.09
CA ILE A 193 5.54 0.55 -7.18
C ILE A 193 5.22 1.94 -6.63
N GLY A 194 4.28 2.03 -5.68
CA GLY A 194 3.86 3.29 -5.08
C GLY A 194 5.01 4.03 -4.40
N LEU A 195 5.83 3.33 -3.61
CA LEU A 195 6.97 3.92 -2.91
C LEU A 195 8.09 4.36 -3.88
N VAL A 196 8.37 3.59 -4.93
CA VAL A 196 9.36 3.98 -5.95
C VAL A 196 8.92 5.25 -6.64
N ILE A 197 7.68 5.34 -7.11
CA ILE A 197 7.13 6.55 -7.73
C ILE A 197 7.19 7.72 -6.76
N ALA A 198 6.75 7.51 -5.51
CA ALA A 198 6.77 8.54 -4.47
C ALA A 198 8.18 9.02 -4.12
N SER A 199 9.20 8.16 -4.24
CA SER A 199 10.59 8.50 -3.96
C SER A 199 11.23 9.41 -5.02
N VAL A 200 10.74 9.37 -6.26
CA VAL A 200 11.23 10.21 -7.37
C VAL A 200 10.38 11.46 -7.59
N THR A 201 9.18 11.51 -7.01
CA THR A 201 8.24 12.64 -7.16
C THR A 201 8.18 13.48 -5.87
N PRO A 202 8.92 14.60 -5.78
CA PRO A 202 8.97 15.42 -4.56
C PRO A 202 7.66 16.18 -4.29
N ARG A 203 6.86 16.45 -5.32
CA ARG A 203 5.55 17.10 -5.19
C ARG A 203 4.45 16.07 -5.06
N ARG A 204 3.70 16.12 -3.97
CA ARG A 204 2.63 15.17 -3.63
C ARG A 204 1.62 14.96 -4.77
N GLY A 205 1.17 16.03 -5.41
CA GLY A 205 0.19 15.96 -6.50
C GLY A 205 0.68 15.15 -7.70
N PHE A 206 1.93 15.37 -8.13
CA PHE A 206 2.55 14.59 -9.20
C PHE A 206 2.71 13.11 -8.82
N GLY A 207 3.07 12.83 -7.56
CA GLY A 207 3.17 11.47 -7.06
C GLY A 207 1.82 10.73 -7.10
N ILE A 208 0.74 11.40 -6.70
CA ILE A 208 -0.62 10.85 -6.76
C ILE A 208 -1.00 10.54 -8.21
N ALA A 209 -0.84 11.51 -9.12
CA ALA A 209 -1.18 11.34 -10.54
C ALA A 209 -0.36 10.20 -11.18
N ALA A 210 0.94 10.13 -10.91
CA ALA A 210 1.82 9.09 -11.45
C ALA A 210 1.44 7.69 -10.95
N VAL A 211 1.09 7.54 -9.66
CA VAL A 211 0.64 6.24 -9.13
C VAL A 211 -0.67 5.81 -9.77
N ILE A 212 -1.64 6.72 -9.91
CA ILE A 212 -2.92 6.43 -10.58
C ILE A 212 -2.67 6.05 -12.04
N ALA A 213 -1.80 6.78 -12.75
CA ALA A 213 -1.46 6.48 -14.14
C ALA A 213 -0.88 5.07 -14.28
N VAL A 214 0.11 4.72 -13.47
CA VAL A 214 0.76 3.41 -13.53
C VAL A 214 -0.18 2.28 -13.12
N LEU A 215 -1.01 2.44 -12.10
CA LEU A 215 -1.84 1.35 -11.62
C LEU A 215 -3.19 1.24 -12.37
N THR A 216 -3.86 2.37 -12.64
CA THR A 216 -5.22 2.36 -13.20
C THR A 216 -5.23 2.48 -14.71
N ILE A 217 -4.43 3.41 -15.27
CA ILE A 217 -4.42 3.63 -16.72
C ILE A 217 -3.75 2.44 -17.42
N SER A 218 -2.66 1.88 -16.85
CA SER A 218 -2.02 0.70 -17.43
C SER A 218 -2.99 -0.49 -17.48
N TYR A 219 -3.79 -0.69 -16.43
CA TYR A 219 -4.81 -1.73 -16.41
C TYR A 219 -5.84 -1.53 -17.52
N GLY A 220 -6.40 -0.32 -17.64
CA GLY A 220 -7.37 -0.01 -18.69
C GLY A 220 -6.81 -0.22 -20.10
N ALA A 221 -5.59 0.25 -20.36
CA ALA A 221 -4.93 0.07 -21.65
C ALA A 221 -4.67 -1.41 -21.96
N VAL A 222 -4.12 -2.16 -20.99
CA VAL A 222 -3.83 -3.59 -21.17
C VAL A 222 -5.13 -4.40 -21.38
N SER A 223 -6.16 -4.14 -20.57
CA SER A 223 -7.46 -4.84 -20.72
C SER A 223 -8.12 -4.55 -22.06
N THR A 224 -8.00 -3.32 -22.57
CA THR A 224 -8.49 -2.97 -23.91
C THR A 224 -7.70 -3.71 -25.01
N LEU A 225 -6.37 -3.75 -24.91
CA LEU A 225 -5.55 -4.49 -25.87
C LEU A 225 -5.83 -5.99 -25.84
N GLN A 226 -6.04 -6.57 -24.66
CA GLN A 226 -6.43 -7.97 -24.50
C GLN A 226 -7.80 -8.25 -25.17
N ALA A 227 -8.78 -7.35 -24.97
CA ALA A 227 -10.09 -7.48 -25.60
C ALA A 227 -10.02 -7.39 -27.14
N ILE A 228 -9.15 -6.50 -27.68
CA ILE A 228 -8.92 -6.39 -29.12
C ILE A 228 -8.25 -7.66 -29.65
N ALA A 229 -7.23 -8.19 -28.97
CA ALA A 229 -6.54 -9.40 -29.38
C ALA A 229 -7.47 -10.62 -29.39
N ASP A 230 -8.32 -10.75 -28.39
CA ASP A 230 -9.31 -11.80 -28.30
C ASP A 230 -10.35 -11.69 -29.46
N ALA A 231 -10.88 -10.49 -29.70
CA ALA A 231 -11.82 -10.23 -30.78
C ALA A 231 -11.24 -10.50 -32.18
N GLN A 232 -9.93 -10.38 -32.34
CA GLN A 232 -9.20 -10.70 -33.58
C GLN A 232 -8.81 -12.19 -33.70
N GLY A 233 -9.21 -13.02 -32.75
CA GLY A 233 -8.86 -14.46 -32.73
C GLY A 233 -7.41 -14.75 -32.31
N SER A 234 -6.66 -13.73 -31.81
CA SER A 234 -5.29 -13.88 -31.34
C SER A 234 -5.24 -14.24 -29.86
N SER A 235 -5.97 -15.25 -29.43
CA SER A 235 -6.12 -15.65 -28.01
C SER A 235 -4.76 -16.00 -27.36
N SER A 236 -3.79 -16.48 -28.11
CA SER A 236 -2.43 -16.77 -27.61
C SER A 236 -1.64 -15.52 -27.19
N ALA A 237 -1.99 -14.33 -27.71
CA ALA A 237 -1.34 -13.08 -27.33
C ALA A 237 -1.90 -12.50 -26.02
N VAL A 238 -3.13 -12.84 -25.65
CA VAL A 238 -3.83 -12.29 -24.47
C VAL A 238 -3.05 -12.45 -23.17
N PRO A 239 -2.49 -13.62 -22.82
CA PRO A 239 -1.65 -13.76 -21.63
C PRO A 239 -0.40 -12.87 -21.65
N TRP A 240 0.29 -12.78 -22.78
CA TRP A 240 1.52 -11.98 -22.89
C TRP A 240 1.27 -10.47 -22.74
N ILE A 241 0.17 -9.97 -23.27
CA ILE A 241 -0.27 -8.58 -23.06
C ILE A 241 -0.52 -8.30 -21.58
N GLY A 242 -1.02 -9.28 -20.85
CA GLY A 242 -1.28 -9.17 -19.42
C GLY A 242 -0.05 -8.88 -18.54
N LEU A 243 1.17 -9.11 -19.04
CA LEU A 243 2.41 -8.81 -18.31
C LEU A 243 2.68 -7.31 -18.13
N PHE A 244 2.01 -6.44 -18.89
CA PHE A 244 2.29 -5.00 -18.90
C PHE A 244 1.48 -4.18 -17.90
N SER A 245 0.62 -4.80 -17.08
CA SER A 245 -0.08 -4.10 -15.99
C SER A 245 0.11 -4.82 -14.65
N PRO A 246 0.35 -4.09 -13.56
CA PRO A 246 0.47 -4.68 -12.23
C PRO A 246 -0.79 -5.44 -11.77
N VAL A 247 -1.96 -4.99 -12.19
CA VAL A 247 -3.23 -5.63 -11.85
C VAL A 247 -3.39 -6.97 -12.57
N THR A 248 -3.17 -6.97 -13.90
CA THR A 248 -3.24 -8.20 -14.70
C THR A 248 -2.15 -9.19 -14.36
N LEU A 249 -0.99 -8.73 -13.85
CA LEU A 249 0.04 -9.60 -13.30
C LEU A 249 -0.49 -10.42 -12.11
N ILE A 250 -1.20 -9.79 -11.19
CA ILE A 250 -1.78 -10.50 -10.04
C ILE A 250 -2.91 -11.43 -10.52
N ASP A 251 -3.74 -10.97 -11.47
CA ASP A 251 -4.81 -11.81 -12.04
C ASP A 251 -4.23 -13.06 -12.72
N GLY A 252 -3.15 -12.92 -13.48
CA GLY A 252 -2.48 -14.06 -14.11
C GLY A 252 -1.88 -15.05 -13.12
N VAL A 253 -1.27 -14.57 -12.03
CA VAL A 253 -0.78 -15.47 -10.95
C VAL A 253 -1.91 -16.23 -10.28
N GLN A 254 -3.00 -15.52 -9.93
CA GLN A 254 -4.11 -16.15 -9.20
C GLN A 254 -4.92 -17.11 -10.07
N SER A 255 -5.10 -16.83 -11.35
CA SER A 255 -5.78 -17.74 -12.28
C SER A 255 -4.93 -18.98 -12.60
N ALA A 256 -3.61 -18.85 -12.73
CA ALA A 256 -2.73 -19.97 -13.02
C ALA A 256 -2.51 -20.92 -11.83
N PHE A 257 -2.44 -20.40 -10.58
CA PHE A 257 -2.01 -21.20 -9.42
C PHE A 257 -3.00 -21.20 -8.24
N LEU A 258 -3.89 -20.22 -8.14
CA LEU A 258 -4.81 -20.11 -7.01
C LEU A 258 -6.26 -20.49 -7.38
N GLY A 259 -6.48 -21.09 -8.55
CA GLY A 259 -7.79 -21.56 -8.99
C GLY A 259 -8.83 -20.43 -9.15
N ALA A 260 -8.38 -19.21 -9.38
CA ALA A 260 -9.25 -18.06 -9.57
C ALA A 260 -9.89 -18.07 -10.97
N SER A 261 -11.12 -17.59 -11.08
CA SER A 261 -11.69 -17.20 -12.37
C SER A 261 -10.94 -16.00 -12.92
N SER A 262 -10.33 -16.13 -14.10
CA SER A 262 -9.57 -15.05 -14.72
C SER A 262 -10.45 -13.86 -15.10
N ALA A 263 -9.92 -12.63 -14.95
CA ALA A 263 -10.53 -11.42 -15.46
C ALA A 263 -10.18 -11.15 -16.95
N PHE A 264 -9.39 -12.00 -17.57
CA PHE A 264 -9.02 -11.88 -18.98
C PHE A 264 -10.21 -12.14 -19.90
N PRO A 265 -10.23 -11.58 -21.11
CA PRO A 265 -11.25 -11.87 -22.11
C PRO A 265 -11.43 -13.39 -22.32
N GLY A 266 -12.69 -13.84 -22.52
CA GLY A 266 -12.99 -15.26 -22.62
C GLY A 266 -12.84 -16.05 -21.30
N ALA A 267 -12.50 -15.40 -20.18
CA ALA A 267 -12.19 -16.02 -18.90
C ALA A 267 -11.04 -17.06 -18.95
N VAL A 268 -10.22 -17.01 -20.01
CA VAL A 268 -9.08 -17.91 -20.22
C VAL A 268 -7.85 -17.24 -19.62
N GLY A 269 -7.47 -17.72 -18.43
CA GLY A 269 -6.21 -17.30 -17.78
C GLY A 269 -4.97 -17.93 -18.43
N PRO A 270 -3.76 -17.45 -18.06
CA PRO A 270 -2.52 -18.05 -18.51
C PRO A 270 -2.41 -19.52 -18.06
N THR A 271 -1.76 -20.33 -18.88
CA THR A 271 -1.40 -21.71 -18.56
C THR A 271 -0.41 -21.73 -17.38
N HIS A 272 -0.18 -22.90 -16.76
CA HIS A 272 0.81 -23.02 -15.68
C HIS A 272 2.23 -22.58 -16.11
N GLY A 273 2.62 -22.82 -17.37
CA GLY A 273 3.92 -22.39 -17.89
C GLY A 273 4.02 -20.86 -18.01
N GLU A 274 3.01 -20.23 -18.57
CA GLU A 274 2.91 -18.77 -18.65
C GLU A 274 2.77 -18.15 -17.26
N GLY A 275 1.99 -18.78 -16.37
CA GLY A 275 1.83 -18.38 -14.98
C GLY A 275 3.16 -18.31 -14.21
N ALA A 276 4.09 -19.23 -14.49
CA ALA A 276 5.43 -19.16 -13.90
C ALA A 276 6.17 -17.88 -14.32
N VAL A 277 6.01 -17.41 -15.56
CA VAL A 277 6.57 -16.13 -16.02
C VAL A 277 5.93 -14.98 -15.24
N TYR A 278 4.62 -15.00 -15.01
CA TYR A 278 3.95 -14.00 -14.19
C TYR A 278 4.49 -13.92 -12.76
N VAL A 279 4.71 -15.07 -12.11
CA VAL A 279 5.31 -15.11 -10.76
C VAL A 279 6.72 -14.52 -10.78
N LEU A 280 7.55 -14.89 -11.76
CA LEU A 280 8.91 -14.35 -11.90
C LEU A 280 8.90 -12.83 -12.10
N VAL A 281 7.99 -12.31 -12.93
CA VAL A 281 7.86 -10.87 -13.17
C VAL A 281 7.38 -10.15 -11.90
N VAL A 282 6.40 -10.68 -11.18
CA VAL A 282 5.91 -10.11 -9.91
C VAL A 282 7.03 -10.04 -8.88
N LEU A 283 7.72 -11.16 -8.65
CA LEU A 283 8.83 -11.22 -7.68
C LEU A 283 9.99 -10.34 -8.12
N GLY A 284 10.31 -10.32 -9.41
CA GLY A 284 11.32 -9.44 -10.00
C GLY A 284 10.99 -7.96 -9.80
N LEU A 285 9.75 -7.55 -10.03
CA LEU A 285 9.30 -6.17 -9.80
C LEU A 285 9.34 -5.77 -8.31
N ILE A 286 8.94 -6.67 -7.40
CA ILE A 286 9.02 -6.43 -5.95
C ILE A 286 10.49 -6.25 -5.52
N ALA A 287 11.38 -7.15 -5.98
CA ALA A 287 12.81 -7.08 -5.70
C ALA A 287 13.46 -5.83 -6.30
N ALA A 288 13.12 -5.51 -7.55
CA ALA A 288 13.59 -4.30 -8.23
C ALA A 288 13.12 -3.02 -7.52
N ALA A 289 11.85 -2.95 -7.12
CA ALA A 289 11.31 -1.82 -6.36
C ALA A 289 12.07 -1.62 -5.05
N TYR A 290 12.29 -2.70 -4.29
CA TYR A 290 13.06 -2.65 -3.05
C TYR A 290 14.51 -2.21 -3.29
N GLY A 291 15.18 -2.75 -4.32
CA GLY A 291 16.55 -2.38 -4.70
C GLY A 291 16.67 -0.92 -5.15
N LEU A 292 15.70 -0.42 -5.94
CA LEU A 292 15.65 0.98 -6.35
C LEU A 292 15.48 1.92 -5.17
N LEU A 293 14.61 1.58 -4.21
CA LEU A 293 14.46 2.35 -2.98
C LEU A 293 15.76 2.40 -2.18
N LEU A 294 16.44 1.26 -2.01
CA LEU A 294 17.75 1.22 -1.33
C LEU A 294 18.77 2.10 -2.03
N ARG A 295 18.89 2.01 -3.35
CA ARG A 295 19.83 2.85 -4.13
C ARG A 295 19.50 4.34 -3.99
N ARG A 296 18.21 4.69 -4.03
CA ARG A 296 17.75 6.07 -3.91
C ARG A 296 18.09 6.67 -2.56
N TYR A 297 17.79 5.94 -1.47
CA TYR A 297 18.01 6.45 -0.11
C TYR A 297 19.48 6.45 0.31
N LYS A 298 20.31 5.55 -0.23
CA LYS A 298 21.76 5.65 -0.07
C LYS A 298 22.34 6.95 -0.67
N LYS A 299 21.80 7.43 -1.80
CA LYS A 299 22.22 8.70 -2.42
C LYS A 299 21.71 9.95 -1.70
N VAL A 300 20.64 9.85 -0.95
CA VAL A 300 20.01 10.99 -0.22
C VAL A 300 20.58 11.11 1.20
N GLY A 301 21.11 10.04 1.76
CA GLY A 301 21.70 9.99 3.11
C GLY A 301 23.17 10.38 3.17
N LEU A 302 23.80 10.61 2.01
CA LEU A 302 25.13 11.18 1.85
C LEU A 302 25.03 12.69 1.66
#